data_0cfa8201d834529933e6ab072ba56e68
#
_entry.id   0cfa8201d834529933e6ab072ba56e68
#
_cell.length_a   1.000
_cell.length_b   1.000
_cell.length_c   1.000
_cell.angle_alpha   90.00
_cell.angle_beta   90.00
_cell.angle_gamma   90.00
#
_symmetry.space_group_name_H-M   'P 1'
#
loop_
_entity.id
_entity.type
_entity.pdbx_description
1 polymer ?
#
loop_
_entity_poly.entity_id
_entity_poly.type
_entity_poly.pdbx_seq_one_letter_code
_entity_poly.pdbx_strand_id
1 'polypeptide(L)'
;EKMMLGFNIQAEDTIKYLKAISDISMGESSKFNSLTLAFSQMSAAGKLMGQDLNQMINAGFNPLQIISEKTGKSIATLKDEMSKGAVSAEMVQQAFIDATSAGGKFYNMSENASKTINGQLSMMQDALDSVFNELGTKSESVIMDGIQMTTSLIQNYETVGRILAGLVVTYGTYRTAVMLVTAAESKQIGRAH
;
A
#
# COMPACT_ATOMS: atom_id res chain seq x y z
N GLU A 1 14.64 -5.10 9.02
CA GLU A 1 15.82 -4.84 9.87
C GLU A 1 16.86 -5.94 9.73
N LYS A 2 16.56 -7.21 10.03
CA LYS A 2 17.51 -8.35 9.93
C LYS A 2 18.20 -8.44 8.56
N MET A 3 17.50 -8.19 7.46
CA MET A 3 18.06 -8.22 6.12
C MET A 3 19.15 -7.16 5.94
N MET A 4 18.90 -5.92 6.33
CA MET A 4 19.87 -4.83 6.20
C MET A 4 21.11 -5.04 7.07
N LEU A 5 20.95 -5.52 8.30
CA LEU A 5 22.06 -5.89 9.15
C LEU A 5 22.92 -7.02 8.55
N GLY A 6 22.27 -7.99 7.88
CA GLY A 6 22.97 -9.05 7.14
C GLY A 6 23.81 -8.55 5.97
N PHE A 7 23.52 -7.36 5.44
CA PHE A 7 24.30 -6.69 4.39
C PHE A 7 25.22 -5.57 4.93
N ASN A 8 25.57 -5.60 6.21
CA ASN A 8 26.52 -4.69 6.84
C ASN A 8 26.09 -3.21 6.90
N ILE A 9 24.79 -2.93 6.83
CA ILE A 9 24.23 -1.60 7.06
C ILE A 9 24.17 -1.37 8.57
N GLN A 10 24.72 -0.23 9.05
CA GLN A 10 24.77 0.06 10.47
C GLN A 10 23.37 0.19 11.07
N ALA A 11 23.18 -0.28 12.31
CA ALA A 11 21.87 -0.34 12.97
C ALA A 11 21.22 1.05 13.07
N GLU A 12 22.00 2.09 13.32
CA GLU A 12 21.54 3.49 13.44
C GLU A 12 20.94 4.00 12.12
N ASP A 13 21.53 3.67 10.99
CA ASP A 13 21.06 4.05 9.66
C ASP A 13 19.91 3.17 9.16
N THR A 14 19.80 1.95 9.66
CA THR A 14 18.78 0.98 9.24
C THR A 14 17.37 1.52 9.40
N ILE A 15 17.05 2.14 10.54
CA ILE A 15 15.71 2.69 10.82
C ILE A 15 15.37 3.82 9.84
N LYS A 16 16.32 4.69 9.56
CA LYS A 16 16.17 5.81 8.62
C LYS A 16 15.86 5.31 7.20
N TYR A 17 16.60 4.31 6.73
CA TYR A 17 16.38 3.75 5.41
C TYR A 17 15.10 2.92 5.33
N LEU A 18 14.75 2.17 6.39
CA LEU A 18 13.48 1.44 6.43
C LEU A 18 12.27 2.38 6.40
N LYS A 19 12.36 3.54 7.09
CA LYS A 19 11.33 4.58 6.99
C LYS A 19 11.21 5.10 5.56
N ALA A 20 12.33 5.45 4.92
CA ALA A 20 12.34 5.93 3.54
C ALA A 20 11.74 4.88 2.58
N ILE A 21 12.13 3.60 2.70
CA ILE A 21 11.59 2.51 1.89
C ILE A 21 10.08 2.33 2.16
N SER A 22 9.63 2.45 3.41
CA SER A 22 8.21 2.40 3.77
C SER A 22 7.41 3.51 3.10
N ASP A 23 7.93 4.74 3.10
CA ASP A 23 7.29 5.87 2.46
C ASP A 23 7.20 5.70 0.94
N ILE A 24 8.27 5.21 0.29
CA ILE A 24 8.28 4.95 -1.16
C ILE A 24 7.32 3.80 -1.52
N SER A 25 7.25 2.75 -0.71
CA SER A 25 6.36 1.62 -0.93
C SER A 25 4.89 1.91 -0.58
N MET A 26 4.61 3.07 0.04
CA MET A 26 3.27 3.45 0.52
C MET A 26 2.62 2.39 1.42
N GLY A 27 3.43 1.64 2.17
CA GLY A 27 2.99 0.54 3.04
C GLY A 27 2.65 -0.77 2.32
N GLU A 28 2.88 -0.88 1.02
CA GLU A 28 2.67 -2.11 0.26
C GLU A 28 3.82 -3.10 0.50
N SER A 29 3.52 -4.23 1.16
CA SER A 29 4.52 -5.20 1.62
C SER A 29 5.39 -5.77 0.51
N SER A 30 4.85 -6.03 -0.68
CA SER A 30 5.61 -6.58 -1.80
C SER A 30 6.65 -5.59 -2.31
N LYS A 31 6.28 -4.31 -2.48
CA LYS A 31 7.20 -3.24 -2.86
C LYS A 31 8.24 -2.97 -1.78
N PHE A 32 7.82 -2.94 -0.52
CA PHE A 32 8.71 -2.78 0.63
C PHE A 32 9.81 -3.84 0.65
N ASN A 33 9.44 -5.12 0.50
CA ASN A 33 10.39 -6.23 0.48
C ASN A 33 11.34 -6.16 -0.72
N SER A 34 10.80 -5.86 -1.91
CA SER A 34 11.58 -5.71 -3.14
C SER A 34 12.59 -4.56 -3.05
N LEU A 35 12.16 -3.38 -2.57
CA LEU A 35 13.04 -2.22 -2.36
C LEU A 35 14.08 -2.50 -1.29
N THR A 36 13.70 -3.14 -0.17
CA THR A 36 14.64 -3.49 0.90
C THR A 36 15.73 -4.44 0.40
N LEU A 37 15.38 -5.43 -0.42
CA LEU A 37 16.35 -6.35 -1.00
C LEU A 37 17.31 -5.64 -1.95
N ALA A 38 16.79 -4.90 -2.94
CA ALA A 38 17.62 -4.16 -3.90
C ALA A 38 18.51 -3.13 -3.21
N PHE A 39 18.00 -2.39 -2.23
CA PHE A 39 18.75 -1.44 -1.42
C PHE A 39 19.90 -2.12 -0.65
N SER A 40 19.64 -3.27 -0.03
CA SER A 40 20.63 -4.01 0.75
C SER A 40 21.73 -4.59 -0.14
N GLN A 41 21.38 -5.14 -1.29
CA GLN A 41 22.33 -5.68 -2.28
C GLN A 41 23.23 -4.57 -2.84
N MET A 42 22.63 -3.46 -3.27
CA MET A 42 23.33 -2.27 -3.75
C MET A 42 24.28 -1.72 -2.69
N SER A 43 23.83 -1.61 -1.43
CA SER A 43 24.68 -1.11 -0.32
C SER A 43 25.87 -2.01 -0.07
N ALA A 44 25.69 -3.33 -0.08
CA ALA A 44 26.78 -4.29 0.07
C ALA A 44 27.77 -4.26 -1.11
N ALA A 45 27.29 -4.02 -2.33
CA ALA A 45 28.12 -3.89 -3.52
C ALA A 45 28.88 -2.55 -3.59
N GLY A 46 28.49 -1.56 -2.79
CA GLY A 46 29.07 -0.21 -2.77
C GLY A 46 28.71 0.65 -3.97
N LYS A 47 27.90 0.16 -4.91
CA LYS A 47 27.48 0.84 -6.14
C LYS A 47 26.16 0.32 -6.66
N LEU A 48 25.48 1.16 -7.44
CA LEU A 48 24.24 0.77 -8.13
C LEU A 48 24.56 -0.11 -9.33
N MET A 49 23.91 -1.26 -9.42
CA MET A 49 23.98 -2.15 -10.56
C MET A 49 22.65 -2.14 -11.34
N GLY A 50 22.71 -2.53 -12.62
CA GLY A 50 21.52 -2.53 -13.49
C GLY A 50 20.39 -3.41 -12.98
N GLN A 51 20.70 -4.52 -12.33
CA GLN A 51 19.72 -5.40 -11.71
C GLN A 51 18.99 -4.72 -10.55
N ASP A 52 19.73 -4.06 -9.65
CA ASP A 52 19.15 -3.35 -8.50
C ASP A 52 18.31 -2.17 -8.97
N LEU A 53 18.78 -1.41 -9.96
CA LEU A 53 18.01 -0.32 -10.57
C LEU A 53 16.68 -0.82 -11.13
N ASN A 54 16.69 -1.90 -11.91
CA ASN A 54 15.48 -2.47 -12.49
C ASN A 54 14.49 -2.94 -11.41
N GLN A 55 15.00 -3.56 -10.35
CA GLN A 55 14.17 -4.00 -9.23
C GLN A 55 13.55 -2.81 -8.49
N MET A 56 14.30 -1.72 -8.27
CA MET A 56 13.78 -0.50 -7.68
C MET A 56 12.73 0.16 -8.57
N ILE A 57 12.96 0.24 -9.88
CA ILE A 57 11.99 0.80 -10.84
C ILE A 57 10.70 -0.02 -10.86
N ASN A 58 10.79 -1.34 -10.88
CA ASN A 58 9.61 -2.24 -10.86
C ASN A 58 8.80 -2.09 -9.55
N ALA A 59 9.47 -1.75 -8.45
CA ALA A 59 8.82 -1.42 -7.19
C ALA A 59 8.31 0.04 -7.11
N GLY A 60 8.43 0.82 -8.20
CA GLY A 60 7.92 2.19 -8.32
C GLY A 60 8.89 3.30 -7.94
N PHE A 61 10.19 2.99 -7.76
CA PHE A 61 11.20 3.98 -7.40
C PHE A 61 12.37 4.00 -8.39
N ASN A 62 12.61 5.16 -9.00
CA ASN A 62 13.76 5.37 -9.86
C ASN A 62 14.77 6.32 -9.19
N PRO A 63 15.83 5.82 -8.52
CA PRO A 63 16.82 6.65 -7.85
C PRO A 63 17.59 7.57 -8.81
N LEU A 64 17.80 7.15 -10.06
CA LEU A 64 18.49 7.99 -11.05
C LEU A 64 17.69 9.27 -11.37
N GLN A 65 16.37 9.24 -11.26
CA GLN A 65 15.55 10.43 -11.45
C GLN A 65 15.81 11.46 -10.35
N ILE A 66 15.83 11.04 -9.10
CA ILE A 66 16.12 11.91 -7.96
C ILE A 66 17.53 12.49 -8.05
N ILE A 67 18.51 11.64 -8.41
CA ILE A 67 19.90 12.08 -8.63
C ILE A 67 19.98 13.08 -9.79
N SER A 68 19.27 12.84 -10.89
CA SER A 68 19.18 13.75 -12.04
C SER A 68 18.62 15.12 -11.65
N GLU A 69 17.52 15.17 -10.93
CA GLU A 69 16.87 16.39 -10.46
C GLU A 69 17.81 17.19 -9.54
N LYS A 70 18.61 16.52 -8.72
CA LYS A 70 19.52 17.15 -7.77
C LYS A 70 20.86 17.61 -8.39
N THR A 71 21.38 16.85 -9.36
CA THR A 71 22.69 17.11 -9.96
C THR A 71 22.63 17.85 -11.30
N GLY A 72 21.45 17.93 -11.93
CA GLY A 72 21.28 18.44 -13.29
C GLY A 72 21.80 17.52 -14.39
N LYS A 73 22.33 16.33 -14.05
CA LYS A 73 22.79 15.33 -15.03
C LYS A 73 21.60 14.64 -15.69
N SER A 74 21.73 14.34 -16.99
CA SER A 74 20.69 13.58 -17.69
C SER A 74 20.63 12.11 -17.20
N ILE A 75 19.46 11.48 -17.31
CA ILE A 75 19.31 10.04 -17.01
C ILE A 75 20.24 9.18 -17.88
N ALA A 76 20.47 9.58 -19.15
CA ALA A 76 21.37 8.87 -20.04
C ALA A 76 22.82 8.93 -19.53
N THR A 77 23.26 10.11 -19.07
CA THR A 77 24.59 10.29 -18.46
C THR A 77 24.72 9.44 -17.19
N LEU A 78 23.71 9.44 -16.31
CA LEU A 78 23.74 8.65 -15.09
C LEU A 78 23.74 7.14 -15.35
N LYS A 79 23.06 6.67 -16.40
CA LYS A 79 23.13 5.26 -16.84
C LYS A 79 24.51 4.89 -17.35
N ASP A 80 25.16 5.77 -18.10
CA ASP A 80 26.54 5.55 -18.55
C ASP A 80 27.52 5.54 -17.37
N GLU A 81 27.37 6.48 -16.42
CA GLU A 81 28.14 6.50 -15.17
C GLU A 81 27.92 5.23 -14.34
N MET A 82 26.67 4.77 -14.22
CA MET A 82 26.32 3.52 -13.54
C MET A 82 27.01 2.32 -14.18
N SER A 83 27.03 2.23 -15.52
CA SER A 83 27.71 1.13 -16.23
C SER A 83 29.20 1.08 -15.93
N LYS A 84 29.81 2.22 -15.64
CA LYS A 84 31.22 2.38 -15.24
C LYS A 84 31.42 2.22 -13.72
N GLY A 85 30.37 1.96 -12.96
CA GLY A 85 30.40 1.83 -11.49
C GLY A 85 30.55 3.16 -10.75
N ALA A 86 30.31 4.28 -11.41
CA ALA A 86 30.47 5.62 -10.83
C ALA A 86 29.23 6.12 -10.07
N VAL A 87 28.09 5.41 -10.13
CA VAL A 87 26.95 5.69 -9.24
C VAL A 87 27.12 4.88 -7.96
N SER A 88 27.61 5.54 -6.90
CA SER A 88 27.91 4.87 -5.64
C SER A 88 26.65 4.53 -4.84
N ALA A 89 26.79 3.62 -3.87
CA ALA A 89 25.71 3.29 -2.95
C ALA A 89 25.24 4.51 -2.15
N GLU A 90 26.17 5.38 -1.72
CA GLU A 90 25.84 6.58 -0.96
C GLU A 90 24.98 7.56 -1.77
N MET A 91 25.25 7.70 -3.08
CA MET A 91 24.40 8.54 -3.95
C MET A 91 22.96 8.05 -4.00
N VAL A 92 22.78 6.73 -4.06
CA VAL A 92 21.44 6.12 -4.09
C VAL A 92 20.79 6.17 -2.71
N GLN A 93 21.53 5.87 -1.65
CA GLN A 93 21.04 6.02 -0.27
C GLN A 93 20.56 7.45 -0.01
N GLN A 94 21.31 8.45 -0.46
CA GLN A 94 20.89 9.84 -0.36
C GLN A 94 19.63 10.13 -1.20
N ALA A 95 19.49 9.52 -2.38
CA ALA A 95 18.30 9.67 -3.21
C ALA A 95 17.03 9.13 -2.50
N PHE A 96 17.12 8.03 -1.75
CA PHE A 96 16.01 7.55 -0.90
C PHE A 96 15.63 8.57 0.16
N ILE A 97 16.61 9.18 0.82
CA ILE A 97 16.36 10.20 1.85
C ILE A 97 15.78 11.47 1.24
N ASP A 98 16.34 11.94 0.14
CA ASP A 98 15.85 13.15 -0.54
C ASP A 98 14.41 13.00 -1.02
N ALA A 99 14.06 11.84 -1.58
CA ALA A 99 12.73 11.54 -2.07
C ALA A 99 11.66 11.49 -0.96
N THR A 100 12.08 11.23 0.29
CA THR A 100 11.18 11.07 1.45
C THR A 100 11.32 12.16 2.50
N SER A 101 12.22 13.11 2.31
CA SER A 101 12.36 14.30 3.15
C SER A 101 11.28 15.34 2.85
N ALA A 102 11.15 16.36 3.72
CA ALA A 102 10.20 17.46 3.52
C ALA A 102 10.38 18.10 2.13
N GLY A 103 9.31 18.15 1.35
CA GLY A 103 9.32 18.58 -0.05
C GLY A 103 9.66 17.49 -1.07
N GLY A 104 10.05 16.30 -0.62
CA GLY A 104 10.26 15.14 -1.48
C GLY A 104 8.94 14.50 -1.93
N LYS A 105 8.98 13.85 -3.09
CA LYS A 105 7.81 13.25 -3.75
C LYS A 105 7.09 12.20 -2.91
N PHE A 106 7.80 11.51 -2.02
CA PHE A 106 7.30 10.42 -1.18
C PHE A 106 7.24 10.79 0.31
N TYR A 107 7.27 12.09 0.63
CA TYR A 107 7.24 12.56 2.02
C TYR A 107 6.00 12.07 2.77
N ASN A 108 6.21 11.33 3.86
CA ASN A 108 5.17 10.76 4.74
C ASN A 108 4.07 9.96 4.02
N MET A 109 4.39 9.35 2.88
CA MET A 109 3.38 8.63 2.07
C MET A 109 2.86 7.37 2.76
N SER A 110 3.68 6.65 3.55
CA SER A 110 3.21 5.49 4.32
C SER A 110 2.23 5.89 5.43
N GLU A 111 2.50 7.01 6.11
CA GLU A 111 1.59 7.54 7.13
C GLU A 111 0.27 8.02 6.50
N ASN A 112 0.34 8.71 5.37
CA ASN A 112 -0.85 9.17 4.64
C ASN A 112 -1.67 7.99 4.10
N ALA A 113 -1.02 6.95 3.57
CA ALA A 113 -1.70 5.73 3.13
C ALA A 113 -2.41 5.04 4.31
N SER A 114 -1.74 4.92 5.46
CA SER A 114 -2.33 4.35 6.68
C SER A 114 -3.53 5.17 7.17
N LYS A 115 -3.46 6.49 7.16
CA LYS A 115 -4.57 7.38 7.53
C LYS A 115 -5.76 7.23 6.57
N THR A 116 -5.50 7.07 5.27
CA THR A 116 -6.55 6.87 4.27
C THR A 116 -7.26 5.53 4.47
N ILE A 117 -6.52 4.46 4.73
CA ILE A 117 -7.08 3.13 5.02
C ILE A 117 -7.89 3.17 6.32
N ASN A 118 -7.34 3.77 7.38
CA ASN A 118 -8.05 3.92 8.66
C ASN A 118 -9.29 4.81 8.53
N GLY A 119 -9.22 5.87 7.71
CA GLY A 119 -10.38 6.73 7.41
C GLY A 119 -11.48 5.99 6.67
N GLN A 120 -11.14 5.20 5.66
CA GLN A 120 -12.10 4.36 4.94
C GLN A 120 -12.70 3.27 5.84
N LEU A 121 -11.89 2.69 6.72
CA LEU A 121 -12.35 1.69 7.69
C LEU A 121 -13.32 2.32 8.71
N SER A 122 -13.04 3.54 9.20
CA SER A 122 -13.94 4.28 10.08
C SER A 122 -15.26 4.62 9.39
N MET A 123 -15.23 5.12 8.15
CA MET A 123 -16.45 5.40 7.37
C MET A 123 -17.28 4.11 7.13
N MET A 124 -16.62 2.98 6.94
CA MET A 124 -17.30 1.69 6.81
C MET A 124 -17.89 1.21 8.13
N GLN A 125 -17.22 1.44 9.26
CA GLN A 125 -17.80 1.21 10.60
C GLN A 125 -19.03 2.07 10.83
N ASP A 126 -18.96 3.38 10.56
CA ASP A 126 -20.10 4.30 10.71
C ASP A 126 -21.30 3.88 9.83
N ALA A 127 -21.02 3.41 8.60
CA ALA A 127 -22.06 2.89 7.71
C ALA A 127 -22.69 1.59 8.23
N LEU A 128 -21.87 0.68 8.77
CA LEU A 128 -22.36 -0.55 9.40
C LEU A 128 -23.18 -0.24 10.65
N ASP A 129 -22.70 0.66 11.52
CA ASP A 129 -23.43 1.08 12.72
C ASP A 129 -24.77 1.75 12.37
N SER A 130 -24.83 2.54 11.30
CA SER A 130 -26.06 3.13 10.78
C SER A 130 -27.05 2.05 10.31
N VAL A 131 -26.57 1.05 9.56
CA VAL A 131 -27.40 -0.08 9.10
C VAL A 131 -27.89 -0.92 10.28
N PHE A 132 -27.05 -1.19 11.27
CA PHE A 132 -27.44 -1.93 12.47
C PHE A 132 -28.43 -1.16 13.35
N ASN A 133 -28.26 0.16 13.47
CA ASN A 133 -29.23 1.02 14.18
C ASN A 133 -30.57 1.10 13.46
N GLU A 134 -30.58 1.09 12.13
CA GLU A 134 -31.82 1.13 11.32
C GLU A 134 -32.56 -0.23 11.31
N LEU A 135 -31.83 -1.35 11.36
CA LEU A 135 -32.37 -2.70 11.46
C LEU A 135 -32.92 -3.02 12.87
N GLY A 136 -32.64 -2.16 13.83
CA GLY A 136 -33.22 -2.12 15.20
C GLY A 136 -33.07 -3.40 16.01
N THR A 137 -32.35 -3.32 17.10
CA THR A 137 -32.54 -4.02 18.41
C THR A 137 -33.00 -5.50 18.43
N LYS A 138 -32.93 -6.26 17.37
CA LYS A 138 -33.52 -7.63 17.37
C LYS A 138 -32.54 -8.78 17.56
N SER A 139 -31.25 -8.58 17.71
CA SER A 139 -30.37 -9.63 18.26
C SER A 139 -28.99 -9.11 18.70
N GLU A 140 -28.74 -9.13 20.00
CA GLU A 140 -27.42 -8.91 20.60
C GLU A 140 -26.34 -9.81 20.01
N SER A 141 -26.68 -11.01 19.54
CA SER A 141 -25.74 -11.95 18.93
C SER A 141 -25.14 -11.45 17.60
N VAL A 142 -25.94 -10.82 16.75
CA VAL A 142 -25.49 -10.30 15.44
C VAL A 142 -24.55 -9.11 15.62
N ILE A 143 -24.76 -8.29 16.65
CA ILE A 143 -23.91 -7.15 17.00
C ILE A 143 -22.54 -7.65 17.53
N MET A 144 -22.54 -8.67 18.39
CA MET A 144 -21.31 -9.27 18.92
C MET A 144 -20.50 -9.96 17.83
N ASP A 145 -21.14 -10.68 16.92
CA ASP A 145 -20.49 -11.32 15.77
C ASP A 145 -19.91 -10.26 14.81
N GLY A 146 -20.60 -9.15 14.61
CA GLY A 146 -20.13 -8.01 13.82
C GLY A 146 -18.91 -7.31 14.44
N ILE A 147 -18.88 -7.11 15.74
CA ILE A 147 -17.73 -6.52 16.47
C ILE A 147 -16.52 -7.46 16.44
N GLN A 148 -16.72 -8.77 16.65
CA GLN A 148 -15.65 -9.74 16.54
C GLN A 148 -15.09 -9.85 15.11
N MET A 149 -15.96 -9.78 14.09
CA MET A 149 -15.58 -9.72 12.70
C MET A 149 -14.75 -8.47 12.41
N THR A 150 -15.17 -7.31 12.87
CA THR A 150 -14.45 -6.03 12.67
C THR A 150 -13.07 -6.06 13.35
N THR A 151 -12.97 -6.61 14.55
CA THR A 151 -11.69 -6.76 15.27
C THR A 151 -10.77 -7.74 14.56
N SER A 152 -11.30 -8.84 14.03
CA SER A 152 -10.55 -9.82 13.24
C SER A 152 -10.11 -9.26 11.88
N LEU A 153 -10.89 -8.37 11.28
CA LEU A 153 -10.59 -7.63 10.06
C LEU A 153 -9.39 -6.68 10.25
N ILE A 154 -9.33 -5.99 11.38
CA ILE A 154 -8.22 -5.08 11.72
C ILE A 154 -6.91 -5.85 11.94
N GLN A 155 -7.01 -7.09 12.46
CA GLN A 155 -5.83 -7.92 12.76
C GLN A 155 -5.30 -8.70 11.56
N ASN A 156 -6.09 -8.89 10.49
CA ASN A 156 -5.73 -9.71 9.33
C ASN A 156 -5.93 -8.97 8.00
N TYR A 157 -5.11 -7.97 7.77
CA TYR A 157 -5.13 -7.07 6.60
C TYR A 157 -5.25 -7.76 5.23
N GLU A 158 -4.59 -8.91 5.00
CA GLU A 158 -4.69 -9.67 3.74
C GLU A 158 -6.06 -10.38 3.57
N THR A 159 -6.66 -10.77 4.68
CA THR A 159 -7.97 -11.43 4.68
C THR A 159 -9.10 -10.42 4.45
N VAL A 160 -8.91 -9.17 4.88
CA VAL A 160 -9.87 -8.05 4.73
C VAL A 160 -10.23 -7.81 3.27
N GLY A 161 -9.26 -7.78 2.39
CA GLY A 161 -9.48 -7.55 0.96
C GLY A 161 -10.34 -8.63 0.30
N ARG A 162 -10.15 -9.89 0.69
CA ARG A 162 -10.94 -11.03 0.16
C ARG A 162 -12.37 -11.04 0.73
N ILE A 163 -12.55 -10.69 2.00
CA ILE A 163 -13.87 -10.62 2.63
C ILE A 163 -14.66 -9.44 2.08
N LEU A 164 -14.02 -8.28 1.88
CA LEU A 164 -14.66 -7.12 1.24
C LEU A 164 -15.07 -7.42 -0.20
N ALA A 165 -14.24 -8.09 -0.98
CA ALA A 165 -14.62 -8.56 -2.32
C ALA A 165 -15.81 -9.53 -2.25
N GLY A 166 -15.82 -10.44 -1.28
CA GLY A 166 -16.93 -11.36 -1.03
C GLY A 166 -18.21 -10.64 -0.64
N LEU A 167 -18.14 -9.64 0.24
CA LEU A 167 -19.29 -8.83 0.66
C LEU A 167 -19.87 -7.98 -0.48
N VAL A 168 -19.01 -7.37 -1.31
CA VAL A 168 -19.46 -6.62 -2.50
C VAL A 168 -20.18 -7.53 -3.48
N VAL A 169 -19.67 -8.74 -3.72
CA VAL A 169 -20.33 -9.74 -4.58
C VAL A 169 -21.66 -10.20 -3.96
N THR A 170 -21.68 -10.49 -2.66
CA THR A 170 -22.90 -10.95 -1.96
C THR A 170 -23.95 -9.84 -1.90
N TYR A 171 -23.58 -8.60 -1.61
CA TYR A 171 -24.49 -7.46 -1.62
C TYR A 171 -24.98 -7.13 -3.02
N GLY A 172 -24.12 -7.23 -4.03
CA GLY A 172 -24.50 -7.06 -5.43
C GLY A 172 -25.51 -8.10 -5.90
N THR A 173 -25.32 -9.37 -5.54
CA THR A 173 -26.27 -10.46 -5.86
C THR A 173 -27.58 -10.32 -5.10
N TYR A 174 -27.55 -9.93 -3.82
CA TYR A 174 -28.75 -9.65 -3.02
C TYR A 174 -29.57 -8.51 -3.64
N ARG A 175 -28.93 -7.40 -4.01
CA ARG A 175 -29.60 -6.25 -4.62
C ARG A 175 -30.23 -6.58 -5.97
N THR A 176 -29.56 -7.42 -6.77
CA THR A 176 -30.08 -7.92 -8.05
C THR A 176 -31.29 -8.82 -7.81
N ALA A 177 -31.24 -9.71 -6.84
CA ALA A 177 -32.37 -10.57 -6.48
C ALA A 177 -33.58 -9.77 -6.00
N VAL A 178 -33.38 -8.76 -5.14
CA VAL A 178 -34.45 -7.86 -4.68
C VAL A 178 -35.08 -7.10 -5.85
N MET A 179 -34.28 -6.56 -6.78
CA MET A 179 -34.80 -5.87 -7.97
C MET A 179 -35.62 -6.79 -8.87
N LEU A 180 -35.21 -8.05 -9.03
CA LEU A 180 -35.95 -9.03 -9.83
C LEU A 180 -37.30 -9.41 -9.19
N VAL A 181 -37.33 -9.56 -7.87
CA VAL A 181 -38.58 -9.82 -7.11
C VAL A 181 -39.53 -8.62 -7.22
N THR A 182 -39.04 -7.39 -7.01
CA THR A 182 -39.88 -6.19 -7.12
C THR A 182 -40.42 -5.97 -8.53
N ALA A 183 -39.60 -6.29 -9.56
CA ALA A 183 -40.01 -6.22 -10.97
C ALA A 183 -41.06 -7.31 -11.32
N ALA A 184 -40.99 -8.48 -10.67
CA ALA A 184 -41.99 -9.54 -10.88
C ALA A 184 -43.33 -9.19 -10.22
N GLU A 185 -43.31 -8.61 -9.00
CA GLU A 185 -44.51 -8.15 -8.28
C GLU A 185 -45.20 -7.00 -9.03
N SER A 186 -44.47 -6.04 -9.56
CA SER A 186 -45.06 -4.95 -10.34
C SER A 186 -45.72 -5.41 -11.63
N LYS A 187 -45.25 -6.52 -12.26
CA LYS A 187 -45.89 -7.15 -13.42
C LYS A 187 -47.17 -7.92 -13.07
N GLN A 188 -47.29 -8.45 -11.86
CA GLN A 188 -48.52 -9.12 -11.42
C GLN A 188 -49.63 -8.11 -11.11
N ILE A 189 -49.31 -6.98 -10.52
CA ILE A 189 -50.28 -5.91 -10.19
C ILE A 189 -50.83 -5.27 -11.49
N GLY A 190 -50.02 -5.14 -12.54
CA GLY A 190 -50.42 -4.59 -13.85
C GLY A 190 -51.31 -5.53 -14.71
N ARG A 191 -51.49 -6.80 -14.30
CA ARG A 191 -52.35 -7.78 -14.98
C ARG A 191 -53.73 -7.96 -14.33
N ALA A 192 -54.00 -7.31 -13.19
CA ALA A 192 -55.23 -7.40 -12.42
C ALA A 192 -56.19 -6.22 -12.67
N HIS A 193 -55.98 -5.42 -13.74
CA HIS A 193 -56.91 -4.37 -14.20
C HIS A 193 -57.32 -4.59 -15.62
#